data_f9cf68c9551e726c12341f9ed170d6a3
#
_entry.id   f9cf68c9551e726c12341f9ed170d6a3
#
_cell.length_a   1.000
_cell.length_b   1.000
_cell.length_c   1.000
_cell.angle_alpha   90.00
_cell.angle_beta   90.00
_cell.angle_gamma   90.00
#
_symmetry.space_group_name_H-M   'P 1'
#
loop_
_entity.id
_entity.type
_entity.pdbx_description
1 polymer ?
#
loop_
_entity_poly.entity_id
_entity_poly.type
_entity_poly.pdbx_seq_one_letter_code
_entity_poly.pdbx_strand_id
1 'polypeptide(L)'
;YDGWWGHDTLPKLNYEDSVKLENYILYIGRKWVSPPYNVDGWRLDVAADLGHTSEYNHSFWRRFRQAVKEVNPDVLILAEHYGDPSGWLQGDEWDSIMNYDAFMEPVTWFLTGMEKHSDSYNGGLWGDGEAFFNAMKYHMSRMQTNTVMTAMNQLSNHDHSRFLTRTNQMVGRTGTMGPDRAGENIKLCVLREAVVIQMTWPGAPTLYYGDEAGVC
;
A
#
# COMPACT_ATOMS: atom_id res chain seq x y z
N TYR A 1 15.72 4.88 23.42
CA TYR A 1 15.48 5.36 22.04
C TYR A 1 15.33 4.14 21.12
N ASP A 2 14.25 4.07 20.42
CA ASP A 2 13.98 3.06 19.38
C ASP A 2 13.70 3.76 18.06
N GLY A 3 14.31 3.27 16.98
CA GLY A 3 14.14 3.80 15.63
C GLY A 3 13.48 2.77 14.73
N TRP A 4 12.64 3.22 13.79
CA TRP A 4 12.07 2.37 12.77
C TRP A 4 13.17 1.62 12.03
N TRP A 5 13.13 0.28 12.09
CA TRP A 5 14.12 -0.63 11.48
C TRP A 5 15.58 -0.30 11.83
N GLY A 6 15.84 0.27 13.02
CA GLY A 6 17.16 0.64 13.49
C GLY A 6 17.73 1.95 12.94
N HIS A 7 16.92 2.76 12.26
CA HIS A 7 17.36 4.08 11.77
C HIS A 7 17.37 5.13 12.90
N ASP A 8 18.52 5.72 13.15
CA ASP A 8 18.70 6.75 14.19
C ASP A 8 17.92 8.05 13.93
N THR A 9 17.54 8.30 12.67
CA THR A 9 16.83 9.50 12.23
C THR A 9 15.30 9.32 12.19
N LEU A 10 14.80 8.12 12.44
CA LEU A 10 13.36 7.79 12.39
C LEU A 10 12.91 7.30 13.78
N PRO A 11 12.65 8.20 14.74
CA PRO A 11 12.24 7.80 16.08
C PRO A 11 10.87 7.12 16.08
N LYS A 12 10.80 5.94 16.69
CA LYS A 12 9.57 5.21 16.91
C LYS A 12 8.92 5.69 18.21
N LEU A 13 7.66 6.07 18.16
CA LEU A 13 6.92 6.51 19.33
C LEU A 13 6.61 5.32 20.25
N ASN A 14 6.77 5.52 21.54
CA ASN A 14 6.51 4.48 22.52
C ASN A 14 5.02 4.47 22.92
N TYR A 15 4.23 3.79 22.13
CA TYR A 15 2.79 3.65 22.35
C TYR A 15 2.48 2.75 23.54
N GLU A 16 3.24 1.65 23.73
CA GLU A 16 2.96 0.64 24.75
C GLU A 16 3.11 1.18 26.16
N ASP A 17 4.13 2.01 26.42
CA ASP A 17 4.40 2.55 27.76
C ASP A 17 3.77 3.93 27.99
N SER A 18 3.04 4.48 27.01
CA SER A 18 2.44 5.80 27.13
C SER A 18 0.95 5.82 26.84
N VAL A 19 0.17 5.53 27.87
CA VAL A 19 -1.31 5.65 27.84
C VAL A 19 -1.75 7.03 27.37
N LYS A 20 -1.01 8.09 27.74
CA LYS A 20 -1.31 9.46 27.30
C LYS A 20 -1.13 9.62 25.78
N LEU A 21 -0.10 9.04 25.21
CA LEU A 21 0.14 9.07 23.77
C LEU A 21 -0.94 8.26 23.05
N GLU A 22 -1.21 7.05 23.48
CA GLU A 22 -2.25 6.21 22.90
C GLU A 22 -3.60 6.94 22.87
N ASN A 23 -4.06 7.46 24.02
CA ASN A 23 -5.31 8.19 24.13
C ASN A 23 -5.35 9.43 23.22
N TYR A 24 -4.21 10.12 23.06
CA TYR A 24 -4.12 11.25 22.15
C TYR A 24 -4.28 10.84 20.68
N ILE A 25 -3.67 9.75 20.27
CA ILE A 25 -3.80 9.26 18.89
C ILE A 25 -5.23 8.74 18.62
N LEU A 26 -5.84 8.03 19.56
CA LEU A 26 -7.24 7.61 19.45
C LEU A 26 -8.18 8.83 19.35
N TYR A 27 -7.90 9.89 20.12
CA TYR A 27 -8.63 11.17 20.00
C TYR A 27 -8.45 11.79 18.60
N ILE A 28 -7.23 11.82 18.05
CA ILE A 28 -6.97 12.33 16.69
C ILE A 28 -7.74 11.48 15.66
N GLY A 29 -7.71 10.16 15.78
CA GLY A 29 -8.48 9.26 14.92
C GLY A 29 -9.96 9.63 14.85
N ARG A 30 -10.58 9.88 15.99
CA ARG A 30 -12.01 10.29 16.12
C ARG A 30 -12.25 11.70 15.60
N LYS A 31 -11.38 12.64 15.95
CA LYS A 31 -11.53 14.07 15.64
C LYS A 31 -11.70 14.30 14.14
N TRP A 32 -10.86 13.73 13.32
CA TRP A 32 -10.84 14.02 11.89
C TRP A 32 -12.02 13.39 11.13
N VAL A 33 -12.58 12.30 11.62
CA VAL A 33 -13.78 11.66 11.04
C VAL A 33 -15.08 12.25 11.57
N SER A 34 -14.99 13.20 12.51
CA SER A 34 -16.12 13.92 13.11
C SER A 34 -16.35 15.26 12.43
N PRO A 35 -17.56 15.87 12.57
CA PRO A 35 -17.79 17.26 12.21
C PRO A 35 -16.81 18.22 12.94
N PRO A 36 -16.34 19.30 12.30
CA PRO A 36 -16.70 19.74 10.94
C PRO A 36 -15.86 19.12 9.83
N TYR A 37 -14.89 18.25 10.15
CA TYR A 37 -13.90 17.73 9.19
C TYR A 37 -14.50 16.64 8.31
N ASN A 38 -15.16 15.64 8.90
CA ASN A 38 -15.85 14.54 8.21
C ASN A 38 -14.99 13.83 7.15
N VAL A 39 -13.75 13.51 7.51
CA VAL A 39 -12.85 12.74 6.62
C VAL A 39 -13.39 11.33 6.47
N ASP A 40 -13.36 10.77 5.26
CA ASP A 40 -13.99 9.49 4.93
C ASP A 40 -13.16 8.27 5.34
N GLY A 41 -11.89 8.45 5.69
CA GLY A 41 -11.04 7.33 6.08
C GLY A 41 -9.66 7.72 6.57
N TRP A 42 -8.92 6.68 6.98
CA TRP A 42 -7.53 6.75 7.37
C TRP A 42 -6.68 5.82 6.51
N ARG A 43 -5.58 6.31 5.97
CA ARG A 43 -4.47 5.50 5.52
C ARG A 43 -3.44 5.46 6.65
N LEU A 44 -3.14 4.27 7.12
CA LEU A 44 -2.27 4.03 8.27
C LEU A 44 -0.87 3.68 7.77
N ASP A 45 0.10 4.51 8.12
CA ASP A 45 1.50 4.34 7.75
C ASP A 45 2.14 3.22 8.58
N VAL A 46 2.87 2.31 7.93
CA VAL A 46 3.63 1.23 8.58
C VAL A 46 2.82 0.51 9.67
N ALA A 47 1.54 0.25 9.40
CA ALA A 47 0.57 -0.14 10.42
C ALA A 47 0.91 -1.43 11.18
N ALA A 48 1.54 -2.41 10.50
CA ALA A 48 1.90 -3.68 11.11
C ALA A 48 3.05 -3.59 12.13
N ASP A 49 3.85 -2.53 12.05
CA ASP A 49 5.04 -2.36 12.91
C ASP A 49 4.81 -1.39 14.08
N LEU A 50 3.57 -0.89 14.27
CA LEU A 50 3.25 -0.04 15.40
C LEU A 50 3.38 -0.80 16.72
N GLY A 51 4.01 -0.19 17.72
CA GLY A 51 4.30 -0.82 19.01
C GLY A 51 5.56 -1.69 18.96
N HIS A 52 5.84 -2.43 20.02
CA HIS A 52 7.01 -3.29 20.14
C HIS A 52 6.65 -4.78 20.09
N THR A 53 5.39 -5.10 20.39
CA THR A 53 4.87 -6.47 20.38
C THR A 53 3.71 -6.63 19.41
N SER A 54 3.60 -7.81 18.81
CA SER A 54 2.46 -8.14 17.94
C SER A 54 1.13 -8.08 18.70
N GLU A 55 1.12 -8.51 19.95
CA GLU A 55 -0.07 -8.48 20.82
C GLU A 55 -0.55 -7.04 21.03
N TYR A 56 0.36 -6.13 21.34
CA TYR A 56 0.02 -4.72 21.47
C TYR A 56 -0.49 -4.14 20.15
N ASN A 57 0.18 -4.42 19.04
CA ASN A 57 -0.20 -3.94 17.70
C ASN A 57 -1.66 -4.28 17.40
N HIS A 58 -2.03 -5.57 17.48
CA HIS A 58 -3.41 -6.01 17.26
C HIS A 58 -4.40 -5.36 18.23
N SER A 59 -4.04 -5.30 19.51
CA SER A 59 -4.87 -4.65 20.55
C SER A 59 -5.09 -3.16 20.28
N PHE A 60 -4.05 -2.44 19.84
CA PHE A 60 -4.15 -1.03 19.46
C PHE A 60 -5.09 -0.82 18.27
N TRP A 61 -4.96 -1.61 17.20
CA TRP A 61 -5.81 -1.44 16.01
C TRP A 61 -7.28 -1.76 16.30
N ARG A 62 -7.58 -2.70 17.20
CA ARG A 62 -8.97 -2.91 17.67
C ARG A 62 -9.51 -1.69 18.38
N ARG A 63 -8.74 -1.09 19.29
CA ARG A 63 -9.13 0.15 19.98
C ARG A 63 -9.27 1.34 19.02
N PHE A 64 -8.36 1.45 18.06
CA PHE A 64 -8.43 2.49 17.05
C PHE A 64 -9.70 2.34 16.19
N ARG A 65 -9.96 1.13 15.70
CA ARG A 65 -11.19 0.84 14.96
C ARG A 65 -12.42 1.17 15.78
N GLN A 66 -12.50 0.70 17.01
CA GLN A 66 -13.62 1.01 17.89
C GLN A 66 -13.81 2.52 18.02
N ALA A 67 -12.77 3.27 18.35
CA ALA A 67 -12.82 4.71 18.54
C ALA A 67 -13.31 5.46 17.30
N VAL A 68 -12.87 5.06 16.11
CA VAL A 68 -13.22 5.70 14.84
C VAL A 68 -14.64 5.33 14.41
N LYS A 69 -14.98 4.03 14.46
CA LYS A 69 -16.29 3.53 14.01
C LYS A 69 -17.45 3.89 14.94
N GLU A 70 -17.21 4.15 16.22
CA GLU A 70 -18.21 4.68 17.16
C GLU A 70 -18.69 6.08 16.75
N VAL A 71 -17.84 6.87 16.11
CA VAL A 71 -18.17 8.23 15.67
C VAL A 71 -18.74 8.22 14.26
N ASN A 72 -18.13 7.45 13.37
CA ASN A 72 -18.58 7.33 12.00
C ASN A 72 -18.35 5.88 11.50
N PRO A 73 -19.40 5.06 11.45
CA PRO A 73 -19.29 3.65 11.08
C PRO A 73 -18.85 3.42 9.62
N ASP A 74 -19.05 4.41 8.75
CA ASP A 74 -18.75 4.31 7.32
C ASP A 74 -17.29 4.65 6.97
N VAL A 75 -16.48 5.09 7.95
CA VAL A 75 -15.07 5.43 7.76
C VAL A 75 -14.26 4.22 7.30
N LEU A 76 -13.48 4.37 6.24
CA LEU A 76 -12.53 3.36 5.78
C LEU A 76 -11.24 3.39 6.64
N ILE A 77 -10.80 2.23 7.09
CA ILE A 77 -9.50 2.05 7.73
C ILE A 77 -8.64 1.20 6.79
N LEU A 78 -7.73 1.87 6.08
CA LEU A 78 -6.85 1.27 5.08
C LEU A 78 -5.40 1.30 5.58
N ALA A 79 -4.74 0.15 5.61
CA ALA A 79 -3.37 0.05 6.11
C ALA A 79 -2.34 -0.06 4.97
N GLU A 80 -1.19 0.56 5.18
CA GLU A 80 0.01 0.20 4.46
C GLU A 80 0.58 -1.08 5.08
N HIS A 81 0.70 -2.12 4.27
CA HIS A 81 1.28 -3.39 4.68
C HIS A 81 1.79 -4.16 3.47
N TYR A 82 2.94 -4.80 3.64
CA TYR A 82 3.53 -5.76 2.70
C TYR A 82 3.41 -7.16 3.29
N GLY A 83 3.17 -8.16 2.46
CA GLY A 83 3.01 -9.54 2.88
C GLY A 83 1.58 -9.93 3.23
N ASP A 84 1.41 -10.93 4.08
CA ASP A 84 0.10 -11.49 4.44
C ASP A 84 -0.67 -10.61 5.43
N PRO A 85 -1.75 -9.94 5.02
CA PRO A 85 -2.52 -9.05 5.89
C PRO A 85 -3.61 -9.78 6.69
N SER A 86 -3.77 -11.09 6.50
CA SER A 86 -4.94 -11.84 6.99
C SER A 86 -5.15 -11.74 8.50
N GLY A 87 -4.08 -11.57 9.29
CA GLY A 87 -4.16 -11.39 10.74
C GLY A 87 -4.95 -10.16 11.18
N TRP A 88 -4.90 -9.09 10.40
CA TRP A 88 -5.57 -7.81 10.70
C TRP A 88 -6.91 -7.61 9.99
N LEU A 89 -7.24 -8.47 9.03
CA LEU A 89 -8.43 -8.34 8.18
C LEU A 89 -9.58 -9.25 8.64
N GLN A 90 -9.67 -9.50 9.95
CA GLN A 90 -10.72 -10.34 10.53
C GLN A 90 -12.04 -9.59 10.80
N GLY A 91 -12.08 -8.28 10.51
CA GLY A 91 -13.26 -7.42 10.69
C GLY A 91 -13.24 -6.59 11.98
N ASP A 92 -12.22 -6.74 12.80
CA ASP A 92 -12.06 -6.06 14.09
C ASP A 92 -10.89 -5.05 14.13
N GLU A 93 -10.08 -4.97 13.06
CA GLU A 93 -8.93 -4.08 12.96
C GLU A 93 -9.02 -3.22 11.68
N TRP A 94 -8.32 -3.61 10.58
CA TRP A 94 -8.37 -2.86 9.33
C TRP A 94 -9.54 -3.31 8.45
N ASP A 95 -10.04 -2.41 7.62
CA ASP A 95 -11.03 -2.75 6.59
C ASP A 95 -10.34 -3.25 5.31
N SER A 96 -9.20 -2.64 4.95
CA SER A 96 -8.51 -2.90 3.70
C SER A 96 -7.03 -2.52 3.75
N ILE A 97 -6.32 -2.74 2.65
CA ILE A 97 -4.89 -2.50 2.51
C ILE A 97 -4.54 -1.77 1.21
N MET A 98 -3.36 -1.15 1.18
CA MET A 98 -2.66 -0.85 -0.07
C MET A 98 -2.26 -2.18 -0.72
N ASN A 99 -2.80 -2.46 -1.91
CA ASN A 99 -2.74 -3.79 -2.52
C ASN A 99 -1.42 -4.03 -3.27
N TYR A 100 -0.34 -4.18 -2.51
CA TYR A 100 0.98 -4.43 -3.09
C TYR A 100 1.08 -5.85 -3.68
N ASP A 101 0.86 -6.87 -2.86
CA ASP A 101 1.14 -8.25 -3.23
C ASP A 101 0.08 -8.87 -4.14
N ALA A 102 -1.20 -8.49 -3.98
CA ALA A 102 -2.30 -8.99 -4.81
C ALA A 102 -2.61 -8.10 -6.02
N PHE A 103 -1.81 -7.05 -6.29
CA PHE A 103 -2.01 -6.19 -7.47
C PHE A 103 -0.72 -5.56 -7.98
N MET A 104 -0.14 -4.60 -7.23
CA MET A 104 0.92 -3.73 -7.75
C MET A 104 2.15 -4.52 -8.22
N GLU A 105 2.63 -5.43 -7.41
CA GLU A 105 3.82 -6.21 -7.69
C GLU A 105 3.61 -7.19 -8.86
N PRO A 106 2.55 -8.04 -8.87
CA PRO A 106 2.28 -8.94 -9.99
C PRO A 106 2.07 -8.21 -11.32
N VAL A 107 1.30 -7.13 -11.34
CA VAL A 107 1.09 -6.32 -12.56
C VAL A 107 2.42 -5.73 -13.05
N THR A 108 3.26 -5.28 -12.13
CA THR A 108 4.55 -4.68 -12.46
C THR A 108 5.46 -5.68 -13.18
N TRP A 109 5.78 -6.81 -12.55
CA TRP A 109 6.71 -7.74 -13.18
C TRP A 109 6.11 -8.48 -14.39
N PHE A 110 4.80 -8.70 -14.41
CA PHE A 110 4.13 -9.32 -15.55
C PHE A 110 4.25 -8.46 -16.81
N LEU A 111 4.00 -7.16 -16.71
CA LEU A 111 4.03 -6.25 -17.86
C LEU A 111 5.42 -5.70 -18.18
N THR A 112 6.32 -5.66 -17.21
CA THR A 112 7.62 -5.00 -17.38
C THR A 112 8.83 -5.88 -17.10
N GLY A 113 8.68 -6.98 -16.38
CA GLY A 113 9.81 -7.77 -15.84
C GLY A 113 10.51 -7.09 -14.66
N MET A 114 10.08 -5.88 -14.28
CA MET A 114 10.70 -5.12 -13.18
C MET A 114 10.01 -5.40 -11.85
N GLU A 115 10.74 -5.31 -10.75
CA GLU A 115 10.12 -5.18 -9.44
C GLU A 115 9.70 -3.71 -9.19
N LYS A 116 8.84 -3.48 -8.20
CA LYS A 116 8.16 -2.18 -7.99
C LYS A 116 9.08 -0.99 -7.70
N HIS A 117 10.27 -1.22 -7.17
CA HIS A 117 11.26 -0.16 -6.92
C HIS A 117 12.22 0.09 -8.09
N SER A 118 12.21 -0.75 -9.12
CA SER A 118 13.21 -0.81 -10.20
C SER A 118 14.60 -1.25 -9.75
N ASP A 119 14.73 -1.90 -8.60
CA ASP A 119 16.03 -2.38 -8.10
C ASP A 119 16.47 -3.67 -8.79
N SER A 120 15.53 -4.42 -9.39
CA SER A 120 15.84 -5.65 -10.10
C SER A 120 14.97 -5.87 -11.33
N TYR A 121 15.48 -6.70 -12.25
CA TYR A 121 14.78 -7.17 -13.43
C TYR A 121 14.75 -8.70 -13.45
N ASN A 122 13.59 -9.29 -13.64
CA ASN A 122 13.40 -10.74 -13.82
C ASN A 122 12.64 -11.02 -15.12
N GLY A 123 13.39 -11.27 -16.19
CA GLY A 123 12.83 -11.58 -17.51
C GLY A 123 12.03 -12.88 -17.56
N GLY A 124 12.21 -13.78 -16.60
CA GLY A 124 11.44 -15.03 -16.50
C GLY A 124 9.99 -14.82 -16.05
N LEU A 125 9.70 -13.69 -15.40
CA LEU A 125 8.33 -13.31 -15.00
C LEU A 125 7.63 -12.42 -16.05
N TRP A 126 8.40 -11.82 -16.96
CA TRP A 126 7.86 -10.94 -17.97
C TRP A 126 6.98 -11.69 -18.97
N GLY A 127 5.69 -11.39 -18.98
CA GLY A 127 4.70 -12.05 -19.82
C GLY A 127 4.30 -13.46 -19.37
N ASP A 128 4.77 -13.92 -18.20
CA ASP A 128 4.36 -15.22 -17.63
C ASP A 128 2.95 -15.10 -17.02
N GLY A 129 1.93 -15.42 -17.82
CA GLY A 129 0.54 -15.38 -17.40
C GLY A 129 0.19 -16.39 -16.31
N GLU A 130 0.85 -17.55 -16.27
CA GLU A 130 0.60 -18.55 -15.23
C GLU A 130 1.11 -18.07 -13.89
N ALA A 131 2.34 -17.56 -13.82
CA ALA A 131 2.92 -16.96 -12.62
C ALA A 131 2.06 -15.78 -12.15
N PHE A 132 1.61 -14.91 -13.07
CA PHE A 132 0.76 -13.76 -12.77
C PHE A 132 -0.54 -14.18 -12.09
N PHE A 133 -1.33 -15.06 -12.71
CA PHE A 133 -2.60 -15.50 -12.14
C PHE A 133 -2.44 -16.28 -10.84
N ASN A 134 -1.38 -17.07 -10.71
CA ASN A 134 -1.09 -17.79 -9.47
C ASN A 134 -0.77 -16.83 -8.33
N ALA A 135 0.04 -15.80 -8.56
CA ALA A 135 0.33 -14.78 -7.55
C ALA A 135 -0.92 -13.99 -7.14
N MET A 136 -1.68 -13.47 -8.11
CA MET A 136 -2.92 -12.74 -7.86
C MET A 136 -3.92 -13.59 -7.05
N LYS A 137 -4.16 -14.83 -7.48
CA LYS A 137 -5.07 -15.75 -6.81
C LYS A 137 -4.61 -16.09 -5.39
N TYR A 138 -3.32 -16.35 -5.20
CA TYR A 138 -2.76 -16.68 -3.90
C TYR A 138 -2.97 -15.53 -2.90
N HIS A 139 -2.58 -14.32 -3.26
CA HIS A 139 -2.67 -13.17 -2.36
C HIS A 139 -4.13 -12.72 -2.13
N MET A 140 -4.97 -12.73 -3.16
CA MET A 140 -6.41 -12.45 -3.00
C MET A 140 -7.11 -13.45 -2.08
N SER A 141 -6.70 -14.73 -2.08
CA SER A 141 -7.29 -15.75 -1.22
C SER A 141 -7.04 -15.55 0.28
N ARG A 142 -6.11 -14.63 0.63
CA ARG A 142 -5.81 -14.22 2.01
C ARG A 142 -6.73 -13.13 2.54
N MET A 143 -7.61 -12.61 1.70
CA MET A 143 -8.52 -11.52 2.04
C MET A 143 -9.98 -11.93 1.87
N GLN A 144 -10.86 -11.39 2.70
CA GLN A 144 -12.30 -11.54 2.51
C GLN A 144 -12.75 -10.74 1.27
N THR A 145 -13.87 -11.13 0.67
CA THR A 145 -14.37 -10.48 -0.56
C THR A 145 -14.54 -8.97 -0.41
N ASN A 146 -15.08 -8.49 0.72
CA ASN A 146 -15.26 -7.06 0.96
C ASN A 146 -13.91 -6.31 1.00
N THR A 147 -12.90 -6.91 1.62
CA THR A 147 -11.54 -6.38 1.64
C THR A 147 -10.93 -6.32 0.24
N VAL A 148 -11.07 -7.40 -0.55
CA VAL A 148 -10.59 -7.41 -1.95
C VAL A 148 -11.22 -6.28 -2.75
N MET A 149 -12.54 -6.06 -2.61
CA MET A 149 -13.28 -5.03 -3.37
C MET A 149 -12.91 -3.60 -2.97
N THR A 150 -12.37 -3.41 -1.77
CA THR A 150 -11.90 -2.10 -1.27
C THR A 150 -10.38 -1.96 -1.25
N ALA A 151 -9.64 -3.02 -1.64
CA ALA A 151 -8.18 -2.99 -1.69
C ALA A 151 -7.69 -1.94 -2.69
N MET A 152 -6.72 -1.14 -2.28
CA MET A 152 -6.20 -0.02 -3.05
C MET A 152 -5.30 -0.50 -4.18
N ASN A 153 -5.87 -0.67 -5.38
CA ASN A 153 -5.16 -1.08 -6.58
C ASN A 153 -4.45 0.11 -7.22
N GLN A 154 -3.16 0.22 -6.99
CA GLN A 154 -2.30 1.31 -7.48
C GLN A 154 -1.21 0.77 -8.42
N LEU A 155 -0.80 1.56 -9.39
CA LEU A 155 0.34 1.28 -10.25
C LEU A 155 1.60 1.99 -9.76
N SER A 156 1.44 3.17 -9.16
CA SER A 156 2.50 4.01 -8.64
C SER A 156 2.11 4.61 -7.30
N ASN A 157 3.10 5.00 -6.50
CA ASN A 157 2.97 5.81 -5.29
C ASN A 157 4.28 6.53 -4.96
N HIS A 158 4.33 7.21 -3.81
CA HIS A 158 5.48 8.02 -3.38
C HIS A 158 6.72 7.20 -2.94
N ASP A 159 6.56 5.90 -2.66
CA ASP A 159 7.65 5.01 -2.22
C ASP A 159 8.30 4.22 -3.36
N HIS A 160 7.64 4.18 -4.53
CA HIS A 160 8.03 3.31 -5.63
C HIS A 160 8.34 4.13 -6.89
N SER A 161 9.16 3.56 -7.77
CA SER A 161 9.30 4.10 -9.12
C SER A 161 7.93 4.17 -9.80
N ARG A 162 7.70 5.20 -10.61
CA ARG A 162 6.46 5.28 -11.36
C ARG A 162 6.34 4.10 -12.33
N PHE A 163 5.14 3.60 -12.54
CA PHE A 163 4.93 2.46 -13.43
C PHE A 163 5.44 2.74 -14.84
N LEU A 164 5.22 3.95 -15.36
CA LEU A 164 5.71 4.35 -16.68
C LEU A 164 7.24 4.26 -16.78
N THR A 165 7.97 4.69 -15.74
CA THR A 165 9.43 4.52 -15.66
C THR A 165 9.82 3.05 -15.74
N ARG A 166 9.13 2.17 -15.00
CA ARG A 166 9.44 0.73 -15.02
C ARG A 166 9.28 0.07 -16.39
N THR A 167 8.48 0.66 -17.29
CA THR A 167 8.34 0.15 -18.66
C THR A 167 9.61 0.26 -19.49
N ASN A 168 10.58 1.05 -19.08
CA ASN A 168 11.90 1.15 -19.77
C ASN A 168 12.83 -0.02 -19.44
N GLN A 169 12.49 -0.85 -18.45
CA GLN A 169 13.24 -2.04 -18.02
C GLN A 169 14.68 -1.75 -17.56
N MET A 170 14.97 -0.51 -17.16
CA MET A 170 16.28 -0.11 -16.65
C MET A 170 16.34 -0.33 -15.14
N VAL A 171 17.35 -1.08 -14.68
CA VAL A 171 17.61 -1.28 -13.26
C VAL A 171 18.20 0.00 -12.66
N GLY A 172 17.66 0.43 -11.53
CA GLY A 172 18.11 1.58 -10.77
C GLY A 172 16.99 2.60 -10.53
N ARG A 173 17.10 3.30 -9.42
CA ARG A 173 16.16 4.36 -9.03
C ARG A 173 16.64 5.71 -9.52
N THR A 174 15.72 6.69 -9.58
CA THR A 174 16.05 8.09 -9.91
C THR A 174 17.23 8.65 -9.12
N GLY A 175 17.33 8.29 -7.81
CA GLY A 175 18.45 8.71 -6.96
C GLY A 175 19.81 8.13 -7.32
N THR A 176 19.86 6.99 -8.02
CA THR A 176 21.10 6.32 -8.44
C THR A 176 21.43 6.54 -9.91
N MET A 177 20.41 6.70 -10.76
CA MET A 177 20.56 6.81 -12.22
C MET A 177 20.40 8.26 -12.72
N GLY A 178 19.85 9.14 -11.91
CA GLY A 178 19.48 10.50 -12.27
C GLY A 178 18.07 10.59 -12.88
N PRO A 179 17.42 11.75 -12.74
CA PRO A 179 16.03 11.96 -13.15
C PRO A 179 15.81 11.83 -14.66
N ASP A 180 16.80 12.19 -15.47
CA ASP A 180 16.67 12.18 -16.93
C ASP A 180 16.40 10.77 -17.48
N ARG A 181 16.95 9.75 -16.82
CA ARG A 181 16.76 8.36 -17.21
C ARG A 181 15.38 7.80 -16.94
N ALA A 182 14.62 8.42 -16.05
CA ALA A 182 13.26 7.97 -15.73
C ALA A 182 12.35 7.99 -16.95
N GLY A 183 12.53 8.94 -17.85
CA GLY A 183 11.75 9.10 -19.07
C GLY A 183 12.35 8.47 -20.33
N GLU A 184 13.56 7.88 -20.26
CA GLU A 184 14.19 7.25 -21.42
C GLU A 184 13.49 5.93 -21.79
N ASN A 185 13.23 5.72 -23.08
CA ASN A 185 12.70 4.45 -23.63
C ASN A 185 11.38 3.94 -22.98
N ILE A 186 10.59 4.83 -22.40
CA ILE A 186 9.28 4.50 -21.81
C ILE A 186 8.30 3.99 -22.87
N LYS A 187 7.37 3.12 -22.45
CA LYS A 187 6.39 2.48 -23.34
C LYS A 187 4.97 2.80 -22.87
N LEU A 188 4.38 3.85 -23.44
CA LEU A 188 3.00 4.25 -23.12
C LEU A 188 1.96 3.15 -23.41
N CYS A 189 2.20 2.28 -24.39
CA CYS A 189 1.30 1.16 -24.65
C CYS A 189 1.21 0.20 -23.44
N VAL A 190 2.35 -0.07 -22.77
CA VAL A 190 2.40 -0.92 -21.59
C VAL A 190 1.69 -0.26 -20.39
N LEU A 191 1.82 1.06 -20.22
CA LEU A 191 1.04 1.79 -19.22
C LEU A 191 -0.46 1.66 -19.49
N ARG A 192 -0.90 1.76 -20.75
CA ARG A 192 -2.32 1.61 -21.11
C ARG A 192 -2.84 0.20 -20.82
N GLU A 193 -2.05 -0.83 -21.05
CA GLU A 193 -2.38 -2.21 -20.65
C GLU A 193 -2.54 -2.34 -19.13
N ALA A 194 -1.61 -1.76 -18.36
CA ALA A 194 -1.69 -1.73 -16.91
C ALA A 194 -2.95 -1.01 -16.41
N VAL A 195 -3.33 0.11 -17.03
CA VAL A 195 -4.56 0.84 -16.69
C VAL A 195 -5.80 0.01 -16.99
N VAL A 196 -5.84 -0.76 -18.08
CA VAL A 196 -6.95 -1.67 -18.35
C VAL A 196 -7.09 -2.70 -17.25
N ILE A 197 -5.98 -3.32 -16.82
CA ILE A 197 -5.99 -4.25 -15.69
C ILE A 197 -6.47 -3.53 -14.42
N GLN A 198 -5.93 -2.36 -14.11
CA GLN A 198 -6.28 -1.57 -12.91
C GLN A 198 -7.77 -1.26 -12.83
N MET A 199 -8.40 -0.90 -13.96
CA MET A 199 -9.82 -0.51 -14.01
C MET A 199 -10.78 -1.70 -14.06
N THR A 200 -10.30 -2.90 -14.34
CA THR A 200 -11.15 -4.09 -14.51
C THR A 200 -10.89 -5.18 -13.48
N TRP A 201 -9.78 -5.12 -12.75
CA TRP A 201 -9.47 -6.08 -11.68
C TRP A 201 -10.25 -5.75 -10.40
N PRO A 202 -10.70 -6.78 -9.63
CA PRO A 202 -11.38 -6.54 -8.36
C PRO A 202 -10.53 -5.69 -7.41
N GLY A 203 -11.13 -4.62 -6.86
CA GLY A 203 -10.48 -3.66 -5.98
C GLY A 203 -10.87 -2.22 -6.29
N ALA A 204 -10.27 -1.28 -5.58
CA ALA A 204 -10.46 0.16 -5.75
C ALA A 204 -9.33 0.75 -6.63
N PRO A 205 -9.56 1.07 -7.91
CA PRO A 205 -8.55 1.70 -8.75
C PRO A 205 -8.08 3.00 -8.14
N THR A 206 -6.78 3.13 -7.91
CA THR A 206 -6.18 4.31 -7.28
C THR A 206 -5.12 4.92 -8.18
N LEU A 207 -5.37 6.13 -8.66
CA LEU A 207 -4.45 6.85 -9.52
C LEU A 207 -3.48 7.69 -8.68
N TYR A 208 -2.18 7.46 -8.87
CA TYR A 208 -1.17 8.35 -8.33
C TYR A 208 -1.04 9.57 -9.24
N TYR A 209 -1.05 10.77 -8.65
CA TYR A 209 -1.04 12.02 -9.41
C TYR A 209 0.04 12.03 -10.49
N GLY A 210 -0.30 12.49 -11.68
CA GLY A 210 0.60 12.57 -12.83
C GLY A 210 0.70 11.27 -13.65
N ASP A 211 0.25 10.12 -13.18
CA ASP A 211 0.21 8.90 -13.99
C ASP A 211 -0.70 9.10 -15.23
N GLU A 212 -1.82 9.82 -15.06
CA GLU A 212 -2.74 10.20 -16.14
C GLU A 212 -2.12 11.13 -17.18
N ALA A 213 -1.10 11.89 -16.78
CA ALA A 213 -0.35 12.81 -17.64
C ALA A 213 0.94 12.19 -18.19
N GLY A 214 1.27 10.95 -17.81
CA GLY A 214 2.49 10.25 -18.25
C GLY A 214 3.76 10.76 -17.57
N VAL A 215 3.66 11.20 -16.32
CA VAL A 215 4.83 11.57 -15.51
C VAL A 215 5.66 10.33 -15.18
N CYS A 216 7.00 10.47 -15.28
CA CYS A 216 7.99 9.45 -15.01
C CYS A 216 8.68 9.68 -13.66
#